data_e141d4eacaa2d2edf0a6f4d7424da3dc
#
_entry.id   e141d4eacaa2d2edf0a6f4d7424da3dc
#
_cell.length_a   1.000
_cell.length_b   1.000
_cell.length_c   1.000
_cell.angle_alpha   90.00
_cell.angle_beta   90.00
_cell.angle_gamma   90.00
#
_symmetry.space_group_name_H-M   'P 1'
#
loop_
_entity.id
_entity.type
_entity.pdbx_description
1 polymer ?
#
loop_
_entity_poly.entity_id
_entity_poly.type
_entity_poly.pdbx_seq_one_letter_code
_entity_poly.pdbx_strand_id
1 'polypeptide(L)'
;MTREIIVSILEGEGAEGKGGNFKIGEEREATCFVSTPGELMAIGRVIRIELKDSYVSLTTAKDERFAFAYQDVLGFKLAAPAQHKERSAGFR
;
A
#
# COMPACT_ATOMS: atom_id res chain seq x y z
N MET A 1 -5.44 11.51 2.49
CA MET A 1 -6.62 10.68 2.17
C MET A 1 -7.38 10.37 3.43
N THR A 2 -8.69 10.37 3.35
CA THR A 2 -9.47 9.99 4.52
C THR A 2 -9.51 8.48 4.68
N ARG A 3 -9.86 8.04 5.88
CA ARG A 3 -9.99 6.62 6.15
C ARG A 3 -11.01 5.99 5.21
N GLU A 4 -12.11 6.67 4.97
CA GLU A 4 -13.17 6.12 4.11
C GLU A 4 -12.72 5.93 2.68
N ILE A 5 -11.94 6.86 2.17
CA ILE A 5 -11.41 6.74 0.81
C ILE A 5 -10.45 5.57 0.72
N ILE A 6 -9.59 5.40 1.72
CA ILE A 6 -8.66 4.28 1.72
C ILE A 6 -9.40 2.95 1.76
N VAL A 7 -10.44 2.85 2.60
CA VAL A 7 -11.26 1.64 2.65
C VAL A 7 -11.85 1.35 1.27
N SER A 8 -12.42 2.38 0.63
CA SER A 8 -13.02 2.21 -0.69
C SER A 8 -12.02 1.71 -1.71
N ILE A 9 -10.82 2.28 -1.70
CA ILE A 9 -9.78 1.86 -2.65
C ILE A 9 -9.39 0.41 -2.41
N LEU A 10 -9.12 0.05 -1.16
CA LEU A 10 -8.64 -1.29 -0.86
C LEU A 10 -9.71 -2.34 -1.13
N GLU A 11 -10.96 -2.04 -0.78
CA GLU A 11 -12.04 -2.97 -1.08
C GLU A 11 -12.27 -3.09 -2.57
N GLY A 12 -12.20 -1.96 -3.28
CA GLY A 12 -12.38 -1.98 -4.73
C GLY A 12 -11.31 -2.75 -5.45
N GLU A 13 -10.11 -2.81 -4.89
CA GLU A 13 -9.00 -3.55 -5.49
C GLU A 13 -8.89 -4.97 -4.98
N GLY A 14 -9.82 -5.40 -4.15
CA GLY A 14 -9.85 -6.79 -3.74
C GLY A 14 -8.96 -7.16 -2.58
N ALA A 15 -8.47 -6.19 -1.83
CA ALA A 15 -7.68 -6.48 -0.65
C ALA A 15 -8.57 -7.15 0.40
N GLU A 16 -8.03 -8.15 1.06
CA GLU A 16 -8.77 -8.84 2.11
C GLU A 16 -8.69 -8.03 3.38
N GLY A 17 -9.84 -7.72 3.97
CA GLY A 17 -9.80 -6.93 5.17
C GLY A 17 -11.11 -6.88 5.91
N LYS A 18 -11.01 -6.53 7.17
CA LYS A 18 -12.15 -6.43 8.04
C LYS A 18 -11.80 -5.49 9.19
N GLY A 19 -12.71 -4.56 9.47
CA GLY A 19 -12.50 -3.67 10.60
C GLY A 19 -11.29 -2.79 10.50
N GLY A 20 -10.91 -2.41 9.29
CA GLY A 20 -9.78 -1.53 9.11
C GLY A 20 -8.43 -2.22 8.96
N ASN A 21 -8.41 -3.54 9.02
CA ASN A 21 -7.16 -4.30 8.80
C ASN A 21 -7.22 -4.94 7.44
N PHE A 22 -6.26 -4.61 6.57
CA PHE A 22 -6.24 -5.14 5.21
C PHE A 22 -4.94 -5.87 4.95
N LYS A 23 -5.03 -6.99 4.24
CA LYS A 23 -3.88 -7.76 3.80
C LYS A 23 -3.80 -7.72 2.28
N ILE A 24 -2.59 -7.58 1.78
CA ILE A 24 -2.35 -7.60 0.34
C ILE A 24 -1.90 -9.01 -0.02
N GLY A 25 -2.64 -9.66 -0.92
CA GLY A 25 -2.31 -11.01 -1.33
C GLY A 25 -1.05 -11.08 -2.16
N GLU A 26 -0.52 -12.28 -2.30
CA GLU A 26 0.73 -12.48 -3.04
C GLU A 26 0.59 -12.20 -4.52
N GLU A 27 -0.62 -12.18 -5.02
CA GLU A 27 -0.88 -11.90 -6.43
C GLU A 27 -0.77 -10.42 -6.76
N ARG A 28 -0.51 -9.59 -5.78
CA ARG A 28 -0.42 -8.14 -5.97
C ARG A 28 0.76 -7.58 -5.22
N GLU A 29 1.30 -6.48 -5.74
CA GLU A 29 2.27 -5.67 -5.01
C GLU A 29 1.65 -4.32 -4.76
N ALA A 30 1.69 -3.88 -3.52
CA ALA A 30 1.10 -2.59 -3.16
C ALA A 30 2.20 -1.60 -2.81
N THR A 31 2.05 -0.39 -3.32
CA THR A 31 2.93 0.73 -3.01
C THR A 31 2.04 1.85 -2.46
N CYS A 32 2.45 2.43 -1.35
CA CYS A 32 1.75 3.56 -0.77
C CYS A 32 2.58 4.81 -0.97
N PHE A 33 1.97 5.86 -1.51
CA PHE A 33 2.63 7.14 -1.72
C PHE A 33 2.26 8.08 -0.60
N VAL A 34 3.26 8.67 0.02
CA VAL A 34 3.04 9.56 1.15
C VAL A 34 3.82 10.85 0.95
N SER A 35 3.30 11.90 1.56
CA SER A 35 3.93 13.21 1.53
C SER A 35 4.80 13.36 2.77
N THR A 36 6.05 13.75 2.57
CA THR A 36 6.93 14.11 3.68
C THR A 36 7.43 15.52 3.43
N PRO A 37 7.97 16.19 4.44
CA PRO A 37 8.46 17.55 4.22
C PRO A 37 9.49 17.58 3.09
N GLY A 38 9.13 18.27 2.02
CA GLY A 38 10.03 18.47 0.92
C GLY A 38 10.05 17.41 -0.15
N GLU A 39 9.30 16.30 -0.01
CA GLU A 39 9.38 15.29 -1.04
C GLU A 39 8.21 14.31 -0.97
N LEU A 40 8.10 13.53 -2.03
CA LEU A 40 7.16 12.43 -2.14
C LEU A 40 7.92 11.15 -1.85
N MET A 41 7.33 10.29 -1.02
CA MET A 41 7.97 9.04 -0.65
C MET A 41 7.08 7.88 -1.06
N ALA A 42 7.69 6.83 -1.61
CA ALA A 42 6.96 5.62 -2.01
C ALA A 42 7.35 4.48 -1.10
N ILE A 43 6.37 3.90 -0.41
CA ILE A 43 6.60 2.74 0.45
C ILE A 43 6.16 1.52 -0.34
N GLY A 44 7.13 0.75 -0.82
CA GLY A 44 6.84 -0.40 -1.68
C GLY A 44 6.64 -1.68 -0.91
N ARG A 45 6.06 -2.66 -1.58
CA ARG A 45 5.88 -4.01 -1.06
C ARG A 45 5.16 -4.03 0.27
N VAL A 46 4.08 -3.26 0.35
CA VAL A 46 3.24 -3.21 1.53
C VAL A 46 2.38 -4.46 1.56
N ILE A 47 2.44 -5.22 2.66
CA ILE A 47 1.67 -6.46 2.78
C ILE A 47 0.50 -6.32 3.75
N ARG A 48 0.52 -5.31 4.59
CA ARG A 48 -0.58 -5.10 5.53
C ARG A 48 -0.79 -3.61 5.75
N ILE A 49 -2.06 -3.23 5.80
CA ILE A 49 -2.45 -1.84 6.04
C ILE A 49 -3.46 -1.85 7.17
N GLU A 50 -3.14 -1.15 8.25
CA GLU A 50 -4.04 -1.05 9.41
C GLU A 50 -4.49 0.41 9.56
N LEU A 51 -5.79 0.59 9.52
CA LEU A 51 -6.38 1.92 9.61
C LEU A 51 -6.80 2.18 11.05
N LYS A 52 -5.98 2.94 11.75
CA LYS A 52 -6.26 3.30 13.14
C LYS A 52 -7.13 4.56 13.18
N ASP A 53 -7.49 4.98 14.38
CA ASP A 53 -8.37 6.15 14.50
C ASP A 53 -7.76 7.42 13.94
N SER A 54 -6.48 7.65 14.20
CA SER A 54 -5.85 8.89 13.80
C SER A 54 -4.67 8.72 12.87
N TYR A 55 -4.30 7.49 12.52
CA TYR A 55 -3.15 7.28 11.65
C TYR A 55 -3.28 5.95 10.92
N VAL A 56 -2.43 5.78 9.89
CA VAL A 56 -2.35 4.57 9.09
C VAL A 56 -1.05 3.87 9.41
N SER A 57 -1.10 2.56 9.62
CA SER A 57 0.09 1.76 9.84
C SER A 57 0.29 0.84 8.63
N LEU A 58 1.50 0.84 8.10
CA LEU A 58 1.87 0.00 6.95
C LEU A 58 2.95 -0.97 7.37
N THR A 59 2.81 -2.23 6.96
CA THR A 59 3.84 -3.23 7.18
C THR A 59 4.31 -3.72 5.81
N THR A 60 5.63 -3.77 5.62
CA THR A 60 6.19 -4.19 4.34
C THR A 60 6.65 -5.64 4.39
N ALA A 61 6.98 -6.18 3.21
CA ALA A 61 7.47 -7.55 3.10
C ALA A 61 8.79 -7.75 3.84
N LYS A 62 9.52 -6.68 4.12
CA LYS A 62 10.75 -6.74 4.90
C LYS A 62 10.49 -6.60 6.38
N ASP A 63 9.23 -6.63 6.78
CA ASP A 63 8.81 -6.51 8.17
C ASP A 63 9.11 -5.14 8.75
N GLU A 64 9.20 -4.14 7.90
CA GLU A 64 9.30 -2.75 8.35
C GLU A 64 7.91 -2.19 8.56
N ARG A 65 7.78 -1.33 9.54
CA ARG A 65 6.50 -0.73 9.86
C ARG A 65 6.59 0.78 9.79
N PHE A 66 5.62 1.38 9.12
CA PHE A 66 5.53 2.83 8.96
C PHE A 66 4.18 3.31 9.45
N ALA A 67 4.15 4.50 10.01
CA ALA A 67 2.90 5.10 10.46
C ALA A 67 2.85 6.53 9.95
N PHE A 68 1.70 6.90 9.38
CA PHE A 68 1.52 8.22 8.79
C PHE A 68 0.15 8.77 9.16
N ALA A 69 0.05 10.09 9.26
CA ALA A 69 -1.24 10.72 9.38
C ALA A 69 -2.03 10.49 8.10
N TYR A 70 -3.36 10.40 8.21
CA TYR A 70 -4.17 10.19 7.02
C TYR A 70 -3.94 11.26 5.96
N GLN A 71 -3.78 12.49 6.40
CA GLN A 71 -3.61 13.58 5.44
C GLN A 71 -2.33 13.47 4.63
N ASP A 72 -1.35 12.71 5.11
CA ASP A 72 -0.09 12.55 4.39
C ASP A 72 -0.11 11.39 3.41
N VAL A 73 -1.15 10.56 3.42
CA VAL A 73 -1.29 9.46 2.47
C VAL A 73 -1.87 10.01 1.19
N LEU A 74 -1.16 9.85 0.08
CA LEU A 74 -1.55 10.44 -1.21
C LEU A 74 -2.20 9.45 -2.14
N GLY A 75 -1.84 8.17 -2.06
CA GLY A 75 -2.43 7.20 -2.95
C GLY A 75 -1.79 5.84 -2.83
N PHE A 76 -2.31 4.90 -3.61
CA PHE A 76 -1.84 3.53 -3.63
C PHE A 76 -1.68 3.07 -5.07
N LYS A 77 -0.70 2.21 -5.27
CA LYS A 77 -0.52 1.53 -6.54
C LYS A 77 -0.55 0.04 -6.26
N LEU A 78 -1.43 -0.68 -6.95
CA LEU A 78 -1.50 -2.13 -6.83
C LEU A 78 -1.22 -2.71 -8.19
N ALA A 79 -0.18 -3.54 -8.27
CA ALA A 79 0.32 -4.02 -9.53
C ALA A 79 0.57 -5.52 -9.47
N ALA A 80 0.81 -6.12 -10.61
CA ALA A 80 1.20 -7.52 -10.68
C ALA A 80 2.56 -7.70 -10.03
N PRO A 81 2.85 -8.90 -9.53
CA PRO A 81 4.14 -9.15 -8.88
C PRO A 81 5.32 -8.87 -9.82
N ALA A 82 6.45 -8.52 -9.22
CA ALA A 82 7.62 -8.08 -9.96
C ALA A 82 8.18 -9.13 -10.91
N GLN A 83 7.98 -10.41 -10.61
CA GLN A 83 8.54 -11.44 -11.49
C GLN A 83 7.96 -11.38 -12.89
N HIS A 84 6.81 -10.78 -13.07
CA HIS A 84 6.25 -10.62 -14.42
C HIS A 84 7.11 -9.68 -15.25
N LYS A 85 7.66 -8.68 -14.61
CA LYS A 85 8.50 -7.74 -15.32
C LYS A 85 9.81 -8.38 -15.76
N GLU A 86 10.31 -9.28 -14.96
CA GLU A 86 11.56 -9.95 -15.33
C GLU A 86 11.42 -10.73 -16.59
N ARG A 87 10.29 -11.42 -16.74
CA ARG A 87 10.11 -12.19 -17.96
C ARG A 87 10.00 -11.30 -19.18
N SER A 88 9.34 -10.19 -19.03
CA SER A 88 9.19 -9.32 -20.18
C SER A 88 10.51 -8.70 -20.56
N ALA A 89 11.39 -8.52 -19.62
CA ALA A 89 12.69 -7.96 -19.92
C ALA A 89 13.47 -8.89 -20.81
N GLY A 90 13.12 -10.13 -20.77
CA GLY A 90 13.78 -11.00 -21.71
C GLY A 90 13.72 -10.48 -23.07
N PHE A 91 13.47 -9.56 -23.24
CA PHE A 91 13.51 -8.88 -24.27
C PHE A 91 14.42 -8.12 -24.61
N ARG A 92 14.58 -8.37 -24.04
CA ARG A 92 15.22 -7.99 -24.24
C ARG A 92 15.56 -7.83 -24.71
#